data_b08802799e004a25ee23e8b197f1c4eb
#
_entry.id   b08802799e004a25ee23e8b197f1c4eb
#
_cell.length_a   1.000
_cell.length_b   1.000
_cell.length_c   1.000
_cell.angle_alpha   90.00
_cell.angle_beta   90.00
_cell.angle_gamma   90.00
#
_symmetry.space_group_name_H-M   'P 1'
#
loop_
_entity.id
_entity.type
_entity.pdbx_description
1 polymer ?
#
loop_
_entity_poly.entity_id
_entity_poly.type
_entity_poly.pdbx_seq_one_letter_code
_entity_poly.pdbx_strand_id
1 'polypeptide(L)'
;KRVEERPFDIMDINMGCPVPKVVRNGEGSALMKNPKLVYEIVSAMVKAIDKPVTVKIRKGFDDSCINAVEIAKIIEEAGAAAVAVHGRTREQYYSGQADWDIIRQVKEAVSIPVIGNGDVTSPQKAEELVKQTGCDGIMIARGAQGNPWIFSEMITYEETGTLPERPGKEEVRDMMLRHARLQLKYKGEFIGIREMRKHVAWYTKAVSYTHLRAHETTLHL
;
A
#
# COMPACT_ATOMS: atom_id res chain seq x y z
N LYS A 1 -9.59 16.30 17.36
CA LYS A 1 -9.78 17.77 17.22
C LYS A 1 -8.62 18.44 16.46
N ARG A 2 -7.35 18.33 16.84
CA ARG A 2 -6.22 18.97 16.13
C ARG A 2 -6.05 18.54 14.67
N VAL A 3 -6.49 17.35 14.30
CA VAL A 3 -6.36 16.79 12.94
C VAL A 3 -7.57 17.16 12.09
N GLU A 4 -8.74 17.28 12.68
CA GLU A 4 -10.02 17.61 12.03
C GLU A 4 -10.01 18.98 11.33
N GLU A 5 -9.24 19.92 11.86
CA GLU A 5 -9.05 21.27 11.27
C GLU A 5 -8.23 21.26 9.96
N ARG A 6 -7.61 20.13 9.62
CA ARG A 6 -6.83 19.99 8.39
C ARG A 6 -7.71 19.55 7.22
N PRO A 7 -7.42 19.99 5.99
CA PRO A 7 -8.15 19.55 4.80
C PRO A 7 -7.77 18.09 4.44
N PHE A 8 -8.53 17.13 4.96
CA PHE A 8 -8.48 15.73 4.56
C PHE A 8 -9.91 15.20 4.43
N ASP A 9 -10.10 14.17 3.60
CA ASP A 9 -11.42 13.59 3.33
C ASP A 9 -11.66 12.31 4.15
N ILE A 10 -10.60 11.56 4.42
CA ILE A 10 -10.63 10.27 5.13
C ILE A 10 -9.50 10.20 6.14
N MET A 11 -9.78 9.66 7.33
CA MET A 11 -8.78 9.33 8.35
C MET A 11 -8.45 7.85 8.32
N ASP A 12 -7.22 7.50 7.90
CA ASP A 12 -6.77 6.11 7.90
C ASP A 12 -5.90 5.80 9.13
N ILE A 13 -6.23 4.71 9.83
CA ILE A 13 -5.48 4.23 11.01
C ILE A 13 -4.56 3.08 10.58
N ASN A 14 -3.25 3.27 10.77
CA ASN A 14 -2.27 2.24 10.43
C ASN A 14 -2.09 1.23 11.57
N MET A 15 -2.72 0.06 11.43
CA MET A 15 -2.54 -1.10 12.32
C MET A 15 -1.77 -2.25 11.64
N GLY A 16 -0.99 -1.95 10.58
CA GLY A 16 -0.24 -2.93 9.81
C GLY A 16 1.26 -2.69 9.69
N CYS A 17 1.81 -1.59 10.25
CA CYS A 17 3.24 -1.29 10.14
C CYS A 17 4.10 -2.37 10.83
N PRO A 18 5.04 -3.05 10.10
CA PRO A 18 5.83 -4.14 10.65
C PRO A 18 7.16 -3.67 11.28
N VAL A 19 7.48 -2.38 11.18
CA VAL A 19 8.80 -1.84 11.56
C VAL A 19 9.07 -2.05 13.06
N PRO A 20 10.24 -2.63 13.42
CA PRO A 20 10.53 -2.98 14.82
C PRO A 20 10.41 -1.81 15.81
N LYS A 21 10.78 -0.60 15.41
CA LYS A 21 10.64 0.60 16.26
C LYS A 21 9.18 0.90 16.60
N VAL A 22 8.27 0.78 15.62
CA VAL A 22 6.83 1.00 15.79
C VAL A 22 6.22 -0.11 16.64
N VAL A 23 6.52 -1.36 16.30
CA VAL A 23 6.00 -2.56 16.98
C VAL A 23 6.41 -2.61 18.45
N ARG A 24 7.66 -2.22 18.79
CA ARG A 24 8.14 -2.18 20.18
C ARG A 24 7.40 -1.15 21.06
N ASN A 25 6.85 -0.12 20.44
CA ASN A 25 6.00 0.87 21.13
C ASN A 25 4.55 0.40 21.31
N GLY A 26 4.18 -0.81 20.87
CA GLY A 26 2.80 -1.30 20.90
C GLY A 26 1.93 -0.75 19.77
N GLU A 27 2.52 -0.14 18.74
CA GLU A 27 1.85 0.52 17.63
C GLU A 27 1.88 -0.34 16.35
N GLY A 28 1.16 0.09 15.31
CA GLY A 28 1.13 -0.58 14.01
C GLY A 28 0.61 -2.00 14.14
N SER A 29 1.33 -2.99 13.61
CA SER A 29 0.90 -4.39 13.62
C SER A 29 0.87 -5.03 15.02
N ALA A 30 1.49 -4.43 16.04
CA ALA A 30 1.39 -4.90 17.42
C ALA A 30 -0.05 -4.79 17.97
N LEU A 31 -0.83 -3.82 17.47
CA LEU A 31 -2.23 -3.64 17.86
C LEU A 31 -3.09 -4.86 17.52
N MET A 32 -2.78 -5.60 16.47
CA MET A 32 -3.52 -6.82 16.11
C MET A 32 -3.48 -7.91 17.20
N LYS A 33 -2.53 -7.84 18.12
CA LYS A 33 -2.44 -8.76 19.30
C LYS A 33 -3.40 -8.36 20.44
N ASN A 34 -4.04 -7.20 20.35
CA ASN A 34 -4.94 -6.68 21.36
C ASN A 34 -6.28 -6.21 20.72
N PRO A 35 -7.19 -7.14 20.42
CA PRO A 35 -8.49 -6.83 19.80
C PRO A 35 -9.31 -5.78 20.55
N LYS A 36 -9.28 -5.83 21.88
CA LYS A 36 -9.98 -4.86 22.73
C LYS A 36 -9.46 -3.43 22.49
N LEU A 37 -8.14 -3.24 22.45
CA LEU A 37 -7.53 -1.94 22.20
C LEU A 37 -7.82 -1.46 20.76
N VAL A 38 -7.89 -2.37 19.78
CA VAL A 38 -8.33 -2.03 18.42
C VAL A 38 -9.72 -1.41 18.43
N TYR A 39 -10.68 -2.05 19.09
CA TYR A 39 -12.04 -1.51 19.23
C TYR A 39 -12.03 -0.12 19.90
N GLU A 40 -11.34 0.01 21.03
CA GLU A 40 -11.26 1.26 21.77
C GLU A 40 -10.71 2.42 20.93
N ILE A 41 -9.62 2.18 20.19
CA ILE A 41 -8.99 3.19 19.33
C ILE A 41 -9.92 3.59 18.19
N VAL A 42 -10.47 2.60 17.45
CA VAL A 42 -11.32 2.90 16.29
C VAL A 42 -12.60 3.59 16.72
N SER A 43 -13.28 3.09 17.75
CA SER A 43 -14.50 3.69 18.29
C SER A 43 -14.27 5.12 18.79
N ALA A 44 -13.15 5.37 19.46
CA ALA A 44 -12.80 6.72 19.91
C ALA A 44 -12.56 7.68 18.73
N MET A 45 -11.90 7.22 17.67
CA MET A 45 -11.65 8.01 16.46
C MET A 45 -12.95 8.32 15.70
N VAL A 46 -13.80 7.31 15.49
CA VAL A 46 -15.11 7.46 14.83
C VAL A 46 -16.00 8.47 15.57
N LYS A 47 -16.01 8.44 16.92
CA LYS A 47 -16.78 9.38 17.72
C LYS A 47 -16.18 10.80 17.75
N ALA A 48 -14.90 10.96 17.46
CA ALA A 48 -14.20 12.23 17.58
C ALA A 48 -14.23 13.10 16.33
N ILE A 49 -14.53 12.52 15.14
CA ILE A 49 -14.50 13.21 13.85
C ILE A 49 -15.73 12.86 13.01
N ASP A 50 -16.21 13.81 12.21
CA ASP A 50 -17.35 13.61 11.29
C ASP A 50 -16.96 12.99 9.94
N LYS A 51 -15.65 12.77 9.73
CA LYS A 51 -15.13 12.19 8.48
C LYS A 51 -15.00 10.67 8.58
N PRO A 52 -15.08 9.96 7.43
CA PRO A 52 -14.91 8.51 7.43
C PRO A 52 -13.56 8.09 8.04
N VAL A 53 -13.60 7.09 8.92
CA VAL A 53 -12.42 6.44 9.50
C VAL A 53 -12.23 5.10 8.81
N THR A 54 -11.04 4.85 8.29
CA THR A 54 -10.64 3.57 7.71
C THR A 54 -9.47 2.97 8.51
N VAL A 55 -9.28 1.67 8.38
CA VAL A 55 -8.19 0.99 9.11
C VAL A 55 -7.41 0.09 8.17
N LYS A 56 -6.07 0.17 8.21
CA LYS A 56 -5.22 -0.75 7.47
C LYS A 56 -4.58 -1.79 8.40
N ILE A 57 -4.82 -3.07 8.10
CA ILE A 57 -4.31 -4.22 8.86
C ILE A 57 -3.44 -5.14 8.01
N ARG A 58 -2.85 -6.14 8.66
CA ARG A 58 -2.20 -7.29 8.03
C ARG A 58 -3.03 -8.57 8.23
N LYS A 59 -2.60 -9.69 7.60
CA LYS A 59 -3.12 -11.03 7.82
C LYS A 59 -3.11 -11.43 9.30
N GLY A 60 -2.08 -11.02 10.02
CA GLY A 60 -1.84 -11.30 11.43
C GLY A 60 -0.48 -10.78 11.87
N PHE A 61 -0.11 -11.07 13.11
CA PHE A 61 1.20 -10.71 13.63
C PHE A 61 2.28 -11.71 13.17
N ASP A 62 2.04 -13.00 13.37
CA ASP A 62 2.87 -14.14 12.98
C ASP A 62 1.97 -15.34 12.62
N ASP A 63 2.57 -16.47 12.30
CA ASP A 63 1.82 -17.67 11.90
C ASP A 63 1.01 -18.29 13.06
N SER A 64 1.33 -17.97 14.31
CA SER A 64 0.54 -18.37 15.48
C SER A 64 -0.62 -17.39 15.79
N CYS A 65 -0.62 -16.23 15.17
CA CYS A 65 -1.59 -15.16 15.37
C CYS A 65 -2.07 -14.59 14.03
N ILE A 66 -2.84 -15.41 13.29
CA ILE A 66 -3.53 -15.05 12.06
C ILE A 66 -4.96 -14.69 12.42
N ASN A 67 -5.28 -13.39 12.52
CA ASN A 67 -6.56 -12.93 13.06
C ASN A 67 -7.21 -11.77 12.29
N ALA A 68 -6.87 -11.61 11.01
CA ALA A 68 -7.41 -10.52 10.18
C ALA A 68 -8.94 -10.51 10.15
N VAL A 69 -9.60 -11.68 10.10
CA VAL A 69 -11.07 -11.78 10.06
C VAL A 69 -11.68 -11.28 11.38
N GLU A 70 -11.14 -11.69 12.52
CA GLU A 70 -11.59 -11.22 13.83
C GLU A 70 -11.42 -9.71 13.97
N ILE A 71 -10.23 -9.21 13.63
CA ILE A 71 -9.92 -7.78 13.71
C ILE A 71 -10.79 -6.96 12.77
N ALA A 72 -11.09 -7.45 11.56
CA ALA A 72 -11.96 -6.75 10.62
C ALA A 72 -13.41 -6.61 11.15
N LYS A 73 -13.95 -7.65 11.77
CA LYS A 73 -15.28 -7.59 12.45
C LYS A 73 -15.30 -6.56 13.57
N ILE A 74 -14.25 -6.53 14.37
CA ILE A 74 -14.09 -5.56 15.47
C ILE A 74 -14.00 -4.12 14.93
N ILE A 75 -13.27 -3.92 13.82
CA ILE A 75 -13.15 -2.64 13.16
C ILE A 75 -14.52 -2.16 12.63
N GLU A 76 -15.29 -3.06 12.02
CA GLU A 76 -16.65 -2.77 11.56
C GLU A 76 -17.58 -2.43 12.74
N GLU A 77 -17.58 -3.24 13.79
CA GLU A 77 -18.39 -2.99 15.02
C GLU A 77 -18.04 -1.65 15.67
N ALA A 78 -16.77 -1.25 15.61
CA ALA A 78 -16.30 0.05 16.13
C ALA A 78 -16.72 1.23 15.24
N GLY A 79 -17.34 1.00 14.07
CA GLY A 79 -17.91 2.01 13.18
C GLY A 79 -16.97 2.51 12.09
N ALA A 80 -15.92 1.78 11.74
CA ALA A 80 -15.07 2.17 10.61
C ALA A 80 -15.80 2.06 9.27
N ALA A 81 -15.44 2.93 8.34
CA ALA A 81 -16.06 3.02 7.01
C ALA A 81 -15.47 2.03 5.98
N ALA A 82 -14.26 1.53 6.19
CA ALA A 82 -13.60 0.52 5.34
C ALA A 82 -12.40 -0.10 6.04
N VAL A 83 -11.97 -1.26 5.55
CA VAL A 83 -10.74 -1.93 6.00
C VAL A 83 -9.85 -2.30 4.83
N ALA A 84 -8.55 -1.99 4.92
CA ALA A 84 -7.55 -2.45 3.96
C ALA A 84 -6.73 -3.61 4.56
N VAL A 85 -6.59 -4.71 3.81
CA VAL A 85 -5.96 -5.95 4.30
C VAL A 85 -4.75 -6.30 3.46
N HIS A 86 -3.56 -6.32 4.08
CA HIS A 86 -2.36 -6.89 3.46
C HIS A 86 -2.27 -8.38 3.78
N GLY A 87 -2.25 -9.23 2.74
CA GLY A 87 -2.22 -10.69 2.84
C GLY A 87 -0.91 -11.29 3.37
N ARG A 88 -0.15 -10.58 4.19
CA ARG A 88 1.07 -11.06 4.88
C ARG A 88 1.02 -10.78 6.37
N THR A 89 1.63 -11.66 7.16
CA THR A 89 1.85 -11.37 8.59
C THR A 89 2.91 -10.28 8.79
N ARG A 90 3.03 -9.77 10.01
CA ARG A 90 4.10 -8.84 10.38
C ARG A 90 5.48 -9.49 10.20
N GLU A 91 5.63 -10.77 10.57
CA GLU A 91 6.90 -11.48 10.48
C GLU A 91 7.34 -11.73 9.05
N GLN A 92 6.41 -12.05 8.15
CA GLN A 92 6.71 -12.18 6.73
C GLN A 92 7.26 -10.88 6.13
N TYR A 93 6.93 -9.74 6.67
CA TYR A 93 7.33 -8.43 6.17
C TYR A 93 6.97 -8.23 4.70
N TYR A 94 7.84 -8.69 3.78
CA TYR A 94 7.63 -8.72 2.33
C TYR A 94 8.04 -10.04 1.70
N SER A 95 8.44 -11.05 2.49
CA SER A 95 8.86 -12.36 2.00
C SER A 95 7.66 -13.22 1.59
N GLY A 96 7.92 -14.21 0.75
CA GLY A 96 6.90 -15.12 0.22
C GLY A 96 5.86 -14.41 -0.64
N GLN A 97 4.70 -15.00 -0.78
CA GLN A 97 3.53 -14.46 -1.50
C GLN A 97 2.50 -13.92 -0.51
N ALA A 98 1.75 -12.89 -0.93
CA ALA A 98 0.59 -12.45 -0.18
C ALA A 98 -0.52 -13.49 -0.27
N ASP A 99 -1.07 -13.85 0.86
CA ASP A 99 -2.21 -14.73 0.97
C ASP A 99 -3.50 -13.96 0.61
N TRP A 100 -4.01 -14.18 -0.58
CA TRP A 100 -5.24 -13.54 -1.03
C TRP A 100 -6.49 -14.21 -0.45
N ASP A 101 -6.38 -15.47 -0.01
CA ASP A 101 -7.51 -16.17 0.60
C ASP A 101 -7.95 -15.50 1.91
N ILE A 102 -7.02 -14.99 2.73
CA ILE A 102 -7.38 -14.23 3.93
C ILE A 102 -8.13 -12.93 3.60
N ILE A 103 -7.84 -12.30 2.44
CA ILE A 103 -8.57 -11.11 1.98
C ILE A 103 -10.02 -11.50 1.62
N ARG A 104 -10.21 -12.63 0.92
CA ARG A 104 -11.53 -13.20 0.62
C ARG A 104 -12.29 -13.48 1.92
N GLN A 105 -11.67 -14.16 2.87
CA GLN A 105 -12.31 -14.48 4.16
C GLN A 105 -12.75 -13.22 4.91
N VAL A 106 -11.94 -12.15 4.89
CA VAL A 106 -12.33 -10.86 5.46
C VAL A 106 -13.53 -10.29 4.71
N LYS A 107 -13.49 -10.29 3.36
CA LYS A 107 -14.62 -9.77 2.54
C LYS A 107 -15.93 -10.50 2.80
N GLU A 108 -15.89 -11.80 2.99
CA GLU A 108 -17.07 -12.61 3.34
C GLU A 108 -17.58 -12.37 4.76
N ALA A 109 -16.76 -11.83 5.64
CA ALA A 109 -17.03 -11.71 7.07
C ALA A 109 -17.55 -10.34 7.50
N VAL A 110 -17.40 -9.29 6.66
CA VAL A 110 -17.81 -7.91 6.95
C VAL A 110 -18.63 -7.33 5.82
N SER A 111 -19.45 -6.32 6.13
CA SER A 111 -20.29 -5.60 5.17
C SER A 111 -19.64 -4.29 4.66
N ILE A 112 -18.69 -3.75 5.41
CA ILE A 112 -17.94 -2.56 5.00
C ILE A 112 -17.01 -2.88 3.83
N PRO A 113 -16.66 -1.89 2.98
CA PRO A 113 -15.71 -2.06 1.90
C PRO A 113 -14.37 -2.65 2.36
N VAL A 114 -13.89 -3.65 1.62
CA VAL A 114 -12.59 -4.30 1.83
C VAL A 114 -11.62 -3.94 0.70
N ILE A 115 -10.47 -3.40 1.05
CA ILE A 115 -9.42 -3.03 0.11
C ILE A 115 -8.30 -4.08 0.16
N GLY A 116 -8.14 -4.85 -0.93
CA GLY A 116 -7.12 -5.88 -1.06
C GLY A 116 -5.73 -5.28 -1.29
N ASN A 117 -4.72 -5.79 -0.58
CA ASN A 117 -3.34 -5.35 -0.71
C ASN A 117 -2.36 -6.53 -0.71
N GLY A 118 -1.40 -6.50 -1.62
CA GLY A 118 -0.29 -7.44 -1.70
C GLY A 118 -0.08 -8.01 -3.11
N ASP A 119 1.16 -7.91 -3.59
CA ASP A 119 1.68 -8.49 -4.84
C ASP A 119 0.97 -8.06 -6.13
N VAL A 120 0.22 -6.99 -6.12
CA VAL A 120 -0.36 -6.39 -7.31
C VAL A 120 0.71 -5.55 -8.02
N THR A 121 1.18 -6.07 -9.15
CA THR A 121 2.28 -5.50 -9.95
C THR A 121 1.91 -5.25 -11.41
N SER A 122 0.69 -5.61 -11.82
CA SER A 122 0.15 -5.38 -13.15
C SER A 122 -1.37 -5.33 -13.12
N PRO A 123 -2.03 -4.81 -14.18
CA PRO A 123 -3.48 -4.84 -14.32
C PRO A 123 -4.08 -6.26 -14.23
N GLN A 124 -3.44 -7.25 -14.83
CA GLN A 124 -3.91 -8.64 -14.76
C GLN A 124 -3.86 -9.17 -13.33
N LYS A 125 -2.82 -8.82 -12.55
CA LYS A 125 -2.75 -9.20 -11.12
C LYS A 125 -3.79 -8.47 -10.28
N ALA A 126 -4.18 -7.27 -10.67
CA ALA A 126 -5.28 -6.55 -10.04
C ALA A 126 -6.62 -7.25 -10.30
N GLU A 127 -6.89 -7.59 -11.55
CA GLU A 127 -8.09 -8.34 -11.94
C GLU A 127 -8.16 -9.71 -11.24
N GLU A 128 -7.03 -10.44 -11.19
CA GLU A 128 -6.92 -11.72 -10.50
C GLU A 128 -7.24 -11.60 -9.01
N LEU A 129 -6.69 -10.58 -8.34
CA LEU A 129 -6.99 -10.30 -6.93
C LEU A 129 -8.49 -10.09 -6.72
N VAL A 130 -9.12 -9.22 -7.50
CA VAL A 130 -10.57 -8.94 -7.38
C VAL A 130 -11.39 -10.20 -7.63
N LYS A 131 -11.08 -10.95 -8.68
CA LYS A 131 -11.79 -12.21 -9.01
C LYS A 131 -11.67 -13.26 -7.90
N GLN A 132 -10.50 -13.38 -7.28
CA GLN A 132 -10.26 -14.38 -6.23
C GLN A 132 -10.85 -13.96 -4.88
N THR A 133 -10.88 -12.67 -4.58
CA THR A 133 -11.22 -12.21 -3.22
C THR A 133 -12.56 -11.53 -3.11
N GLY A 134 -13.11 -11.01 -4.22
CA GLY A 134 -14.30 -10.17 -4.21
C GLY A 134 -14.13 -8.83 -3.50
N CYS A 135 -12.88 -8.38 -3.25
CA CYS A 135 -12.62 -7.09 -2.59
C CYS A 135 -13.14 -5.91 -3.42
N ASP A 136 -13.53 -4.84 -2.74
CA ASP A 136 -14.18 -3.66 -3.34
C ASP A 136 -13.18 -2.66 -3.91
N GLY A 137 -11.92 -2.79 -3.56
CA GLY A 137 -10.85 -1.92 -4.04
C GLY A 137 -9.47 -2.56 -3.89
N ILE A 138 -8.48 -1.94 -4.52
CA ILE A 138 -7.11 -2.44 -4.55
C ILE A 138 -6.15 -1.36 -4.03
N MET A 139 -5.27 -1.74 -3.13
CA MET A 139 -4.16 -0.88 -2.69
C MET A 139 -2.84 -1.38 -3.26
N ILE A 140 -2.16 -0.52 -4.01
CA ILE A 140 -0.88 -0.81 -4.64
C ILE A 140 0.23 -0.08 -3.89
N ALA A 141 1.30 -0.78 -3.55
CA ALA A 141 2.49 -0.21 -2.94
C ALA A 141 3.72 -0.39 -3.83
N ARG A 142 4.44 -1.51 -3.68
CA ARG A 142 5.68 -1.76 -4.43
C ARG A 142 5.48 -1.81 -5.95
N GLY A 143 4.31 -2.23 -6.42
CA GLY A 143 3.98 -2.26 -7.85
C GLY A 143 4.01 -0.89 -8.54
N ALA A 144 3.80 0.20 -7.77
CA ALA A 144 3.88 1.57 -8.29
C ALA A 144 5.30 2.17 -8.24
N GLN A 145 6.26 1.47 -7.63
CA GLN A 145 7.64 1.95 -7.53
C GLN A 145 8.34 1.89 -8.90
N GLY A 146 8.65 3.05 -9.46
CA GLY A 146 9.20 3.17 -10.82
C GLY A 146 8.16 2.99 -11.94
N ASN A 147 6.91 2.70 -11.59
CA ASN A 147 5.79 2.61 -12.54
C ASN A 147 4.55 3.37 -12.00
N PRO A 148 4.52 4.69 -11.99
CA PRO A 148 3.33 5.44 -11.58
C PRO A 148 2.16 5.30 -12.56
N TRP A 149 2.42 4.82 -13.79
CA TRP A 149 1.39 4.59 -14.81
C TRP A 149 0.52 3.37 -14.52
N ILE A 150 0.90 2.51 -13.57
CA ILE A 150 0.14 1.30 -13.21
C ILE A 150 -1.34 1.59 -12.92
N PHE A 151 -1.66 2.77 -12.39
CA PHE A 151 -3.04 3.16 -12.10
C PHE A 151 -3.84 3.44 -13.37
N SER A 152 -3.27 4.19 -14.33
CA SER A 152 -3.91 4.43 -15.63
C SER A 152 -3.94 3.15 -16.47
N GLU A 153 -2.90 2.32 -16.40
CA GLU A 153 -2.88 0.99 -17.04
C GLU A 153 -4.04 0.12 -16.55
N MET A 154 -4.34 0.15 -15.25
CA MET A 154 -5.45 -0.61 -14.66
C MET A 154 -6.81 -0.10 -15.14
N ILE A 155 -7.02 1.21 -15.15
CA ILE A 155 -8.26 1.82 -15.64
C ILE A 155 -8.49 1.44 -17.11
N THR A 156 -7.46 1.64 -17.96
CA THR A 156 -7.56 1.28 -19.38
C THR A 156 -7.84 -0.21 -19.58
N TYR A 157 -7.17 -1.07 -18.81
CA TYR A 157 -7.36 -2.52 -18.89
C TYR A 157 -8.76 -2.94 -18.44
N GLU A 158 -9.30 -2.33 -17.40
CA GLU A 158 -10.67 -2.58 -16.92
C GLU A 158 -11.71 -2.17 -17.98
N GLU A 159 -11.50 -1.02 -18.63
CA GLU A 159 -12.44 -0.48 -19.63
C GLU A 159 -12.37 -1.20 -20.97
N THR A 160 -11.18 -1.65 -21.42
CA THR A 160 -10.94 -2.10 -22.78
C THR A 160 -10.51 -3.56 -22.90
N GLY A 161 -10.13 -4.21 -21.78
CA GLY A 161 -9.52 -5.54 -21.77
C GLY A 161 -8.10 -5.59 -22.35
N THR A 162 -7.53 -4.44 -22.72
CA THR A 162 -6.20 -4.36 -23.35
C THR A 162 -5.24 -3.49 -22.54
N LEU A 163 -3.95 -3.85 -22.57
CA LEU A 163 -2.93 -3.02 -21.95
C LEU A 163 -2.61 -1.83 -22.87
N PRO A 164 -2.51 -0.61 -22.32
CA PRO A 164 -2.01 0.50 -23.09
C PRO A 164 -0.53 0.31 -23.45
N GLU A 165 -0.06 1.06 -24.44
CA GLU A 165 1.36 1.09 -24.78
C GLU A 165 2.17 1.62 -23.58
N ARG A 166 3.33 1.00 -23.35
CA ARG A 166 4.22 1.41 -22.26
C ARG A 166 4.83 2.77 -22.55
N PRO A 167 5.05 3.61 -21.51
CA PRO A 167 5.66 4.92 -21.69
C PRO A 167 7.03 4.82 -22.34
N GLY A 168 7.27 5.69 -23.31
CA GLY A 168 8.56 5.81 -23.99
C GLY A 168 9.66 6.35 -23.07
N LYS A 169 10.92 6.21 -23.51
CA LYS A 169 12.10 6.64 -22.72
C LYS A 169 12.04 8.12 -22.32
N GLU A 170 11.53 8.96 -23.20
CA GLU A 170 11.40 10.41 -22.94
C GLU A 170 10.36 10.69 -21.86
N GLU A 171 9.22 10.02 -21.91
CA GLU A 171 8.17 10.15 -20.90
C GLU A 171 8.64 9.68 -19.53
N VAL A 172 9.37 8.56 -19.47
CA VAL A 172 9.97 8.06 -18.22
C VAL A 172 10.98 9.06 -17.67
N ARG A 173 11.85 9.63 -18.53
CA ARG A 173 12.80 10.69 -18.14
C ARG A 173 12.08 11.89 -17.54
N ASP A 174 11.04 12.37 -18.20
CA ASP A 174 10.31 13.56 -17.78
C ASP A 174 9.56 13.32 -16.46
N MET A 175 9.00 12.12 -16.27
CA MET A 175 8.42 11.69 -15.01
C MET A 175 9.48 11.63 -13.88
N MET A 176 10.66 11.09 -14.14
CA MET A 176 11.76 11.08 -13.17
C MET A 176 12.18 12.51 -12.77
N LEU A 177 12.28 13.41 -13.75
CA LEU A 177 12.63 14.81 -13.49
C LEU A 177 11.52 15.51 -12.68
N ARG A 178 10.26 15.27 -13.00
CA ARG A 178 9.12 15.76 -12.22
C ARG A 178 9.18 15.26 -10.78
N HIS A 179 9.42 13.97 -10.59
CA HIS A 179 9.53 13.36 -9.26
C HIS A 179 10.69 13.99 -8.47
N ALA A 180 11.86 14.14 -9.10
CA ALA A 180 13.02 14.80 -8.49
C ALA A 180 12.71 16.23 -8.03
N ARG A 181 12.06 17.05 -8.90
CA ARG A 181 11.66 18.41 -8.54
C ARG A 181 10.69 18.44 -7.35
N LEU A 182 9.74 17.51 -7.28
CA LEU A 182 8.82 17.39 -6.14
C LEU A 182 9.55 16.97 -4.86
N GLN A 183 10.50 16.03 -4.95
CA GLN A 183 11.34 15.66 -3.80
C GLN A 183 12.13 16.87 -3.26
N LEU A 184 12.75 17.66 -4.15
CA LEU A 184 13.44 18.89 -3.76
C LEU A 184 12.50 19.89 -3.10
N LYS A 185 11.33 20.10 -3.70
CA LYS A 185 10.33 21.05 -3.19
C LYS A 185 9.84 20.70 -1.77
N TYR A 186 9.58 19.42 -1.50
CA TYR A 186 8.94 19.01 -0.23
C TYR A 186 9.92 18.56 0.85
N LYS A 187 11.12 18.11 0.49
CA LYS A 187 12.10 17.54 1.43
C LYS A 187 13.42 18.31 1.49
N GLY A 188 13.58 19.32 0.65
CA GLY A 188 14.84 20.04 0.49
C GLY A 188 15.87 19.23 -0.30
N GLU A 189 16.98 19.90 -0.66
CA GLU A 189 17.99 19.33 -1.55
C GLU A 189 18.66 18.10 -0.95
N PHE A 190 19.16 18.19 0.27
CA PHE A 190 19.93 17.12 0.90
C PHE A 190 19.16 15.81 1.05
N ILE A 191 17.96 15.86 1.57
CA ILE A 191 17.10 14.66 1.76
C ILE A 191 16.51 14.21 0.44
N GLY A 192 16.01 15.14 -0.37
CA GLY A 192 15.35 14.85 -1.65
C GLY A 192 16.28 14.13 -2.64
N ILE A 193 17.51 14.58 -2.80
CA ILE A 193 18.50 13.92 -3.67
C ILE A 193 18.84 12.51 -3.17
N ARG A 194 19.09 12.35 -1.87
CA ARG A 194 19.41 11.03 -1.29
C ARG A 194 18.27 10.03 -1.48
N GLU A 195 17.03 10.44 -1.25
CA GLU A 195 15.87 9.57 -1.44
C GLU A 195 15.60 9.29 -2.92
N MET A 196 15.84 10.26 -3.80
CA MET A 196 15.63 10.09 -5.24
C MET A 196 16.48 8.98 -5.86
N ARG A 197 17.66 8.66 -5.32
CA ARG A 197 18.55 7.59 -5.83
C ARG A 197 17.83 6.26 -5.99
N LYS A 198 17.07 5.85 -4.98
CA LYS A 198 16.29 4.58 -5.04
C LYS A 198 15.18 4.64 -6.09
N HIS A 199 14.53 5.81 -6.24
CA HIS A 199 13.47 5.99 -7.23
C HIS A 199 14.01 5.93 -8.66
N VAL A 200 15.16 6.56 -8.93
CA VAL A 200 15.85 6.44 -10.23
C VAL A 200 16.14 4.97 -10.54
N ALA A 201 16.67 4.21 -9.58
CA ALA A 201 16.94 2.78 -9.77
C ALA A 201 15.66 1.98 -10.09
N TRP A 202 14.51 2.34 -9.51
CA TRP A 202 13.25 1.69 -9.83
C TRP A 202 12.73 2.06 -11.22
N TYR A 203 12.77 3.33 -11.63
CA TYR A 203 12.39 3.76 -12.97
C TYR A 203 13.25 3.11 -14.05
N THR A 204 14.56 3.03 -13.84
CA THR A 204 15.48 2.44 -14.81
C THR A 204 15.35 0.93 -14.93
N LYS A 205 14.94 0.22 -13.88
CA LYS A 205 14.60 -1.21 -13.99
C LYS A 205 13.42 -1.47 -14.92
N ALA A 206 12.44 -0.59 -14.93
CA ALA A 206 11.27 -0.71 -15.80
C ALA A 206 11.62 -0.46 -17.29
N VAL A 207 12.64 0.36 -17.56
CA VAL A 207 13.07 0.72 -18.93
C VAL A 207 14.12 -0.22 -19.48
N SER A 208 14.86 -0.92 -18.64
CA SER A 208 16.09 -1.58 -19.03
C SER A 208 16.04 -3.09 -18.87
N TYR A 209 15.61 -3.80 -19.90
CA TYR A 209 16.20 -5.10 -20.15
C TYR A 209 17.12 -5.12 -21.40
N THR A 210 17.35 -4.02 -22.10
CA THR A 210 18.09 -4.08 -23.35
C THR A 210 19.26 -3.13 -23.57
N HIS A 211 19.39 -1.96 -22.94
CA HIS A 211 20.45 -1.01 -23.37
C HIS A 211 21.18 -0.20 -22.30
N LEU A 212 20.91 -0.27 -21.02
CA LEU A 212 21.65 0.49 -19.98
C LEU A 212 22.77 -0.28 -19.30
N ARG A 213 22.98 -1.55 -19.61
CA ARG A 213 24.17 -2.31 -19.17
C ARG A 213 25.45 -2.04 -19.97
N ALA A 214 25.40 -1.22 -21.01
CA ALA A 214 26.54 -1.01 -21.90
C ALA A 214 27.53 0.09 -21.45
N HIS A 215 27.27 0.80 -20.39
CA HIS A 215 28.18 1.85 -19.89
C HIS A 215 28.36 1.82 -18.36
N GLU A 216 28.64 0.66 -17.80
CA GLU A 216 29.47 0.59 -16.59
C GLU A 216 30.93 0.78 -17.00
N THR A 217 31.26 1.96 -17.44
CA THR A 217 32.66 2.38 -17.53
C THR A 217 33.10 2.81 -16.14
N THR A 218 33.93 1.97 -15.53
CA THR A 218 35.00 2.29 -14.58
C THR A 218 35.24 3.80 -14.46
N LEU A 219 34.76 4.39 -13.38
CA LEU A 219 35.36 5.55 -12.78
C LEU A 219 36.29 5.03 -11.68
N HIS A 220 37.52 4.76 -12.08
CA HIS A 220 38.66 4.80 -11.18
C HIS A 220 38.94 6.29 -10.90
N LEU A 221 38.74 6.72 -9.69
CA LEU A 221 39.51 7.72 -8.97
C LEU A 221 39.40 7.42 -7.47
#